data_77e3591f9b1d2f69d031c443097857fe
#
_entry.id   77e3591f9b1d2f69d031c443097857fe
#
_cell.length_a   1.000
_cell.length_b   1.000
_cell.length_c   1.000
_cell.angle_alpha   90.00
_cell.angle_beta   90.00
_cell.angle_gamma   90.00
#
_symmetry.space_group_name_H-M   'P 1'
#
loop_
_entity.id
_entity.type
_entity.pdbx_description
1 polymer ?
#
loop_
_entity_poly.entity_id
_entity_poly.type
_entity_poly.pdbx_seq_one_letter_code
_entity_poly.pdbx_strand_id
1 'polypeptide(L)'
;MSSSVDAGGSLLARLQREQADARREQLKDHVMLLGMIISEVKNREIEVRRDATDDDVIDVIRKGIKRRRESVEMYAKAGRTDLSEKEQREVTALETYLPAQIDPEEIRAAVRTAITDGAANVGAAMAKVMPLFKGRADGSTINAIVREEFARG
;
A
#
# COMPACT_ATOMS: atom_id res chain seq x y z
N MET A 1 9.10 -15.54 17.00
CA MET A 1 8.60 -15.47 16.56
C MET A 1 8.09 -15.01 16.07
N SER A 2 7.94 -15.03 15.74
CA SER A 2 7.42 -14.66 15.11
C SER A 2 6.75 -14.65 14.68
N SER A 3 6.87 -14.59 14.57
CA SER A 3 6.25 -14.50 14.01
C SER A 3 5.51 -14.70 13.72
N SER A 4 5.65 -15.04 13.60
CA SER A 4 4.84 -15.23 13.20
C SER A 4 4.04 -14.93 13.43
N VAL A 5 4.23 -14.69 13.98
CA VAL A 5 3.51 -14.39 14.09
C VAL A 5 2.82 -13.84 13.63
N ASP A 6 3.22 -13.54 13.45
CA ASP A 6 2.61 -13.02 12.72
C ASP A 6 1.80 -13.61 12.04
N ALA A 7 1.99 -14.44 12.14
CA ALA A 7 1.33 -15.21 11.35
C ALA A 7 -0.09 -15.11 11.52
N GLY A 8 -0.53 -15.49 12.46
CA GLY A 8 -1.84 -15.19 12.63
C GLY A 8 -1.94 -13.74 12.52
N GLY A 9 -0.81 -13.22 12.36
CA GLY A 9 -0.72 -11.84 12.28
C GLY A 9 -1.04 -11.32 10.93
N SER A 10 -2.24 -11.54 10.51
CA SER A 10 -2.68 -10.84 9.33
C SER A 10 -2.62 -9.33 9.59
N LEU A 11 -2.48 -8.58 8.53
CA LEU A 11 -2.49 -7.12 8.62
C LEU A 11 -3.82 -6.62 9.20
N LEU A 12 -4.92 -7.23 8.83
CA LEU A 12 -6.23 -6.88 9.41
C LEU A 12 -6.23 -7.08 10.92
N ALA A 13 -5.71 -8.20 11.39
CA ALA A 13 -5.64 -8.47 12.83
C ALA A 13 -4.78 -7.42 13.54
N ARG A 14 -3.69 -7.01 12.91
CA ARG A 14 -2.84 -5.95 13.45
C ARG A 14 -3.61 -4.64 13.57
N LEU A 15 -4.34 -4.25 12.53
CA LEU A 15 -5.15 -3.02 12.55
C LEU A 15 -6.17 -3.07 13.70
N GLN A 16 -6.81 -4.22 13.87
CA GLN A 16 -7.81 -4.39 14.93
C GLN A 16 -7.19 -4.29 16.31
N ARG A 17 -6.02 -4.88 16.52
CA ARG A 17 -5.31 -4.80 17.80
C ARG A 17 -4.89 -3.37 18.09
N GLU A 18 -4.34 -2.69 17.09
CA GLU A 18 -3.87 -1.31 17.29
C GLU A 18 -5.03 -0.35 17.50
N GLN A 19 -6.19 -0.63 16.90
CA GLN A 19 -7.37 0.17 17.20
C GLN A 19 -7.81 -0.02 18.64
N ALA A 20 -7.78 -1.27 19.13
CA ALA A 20 -8.13 -1.54 20.53
C ALA A 20 -7.16 -0.86 21.48
N ASP A 21 -5.86 -0.89 21.16
CA ASP A 21 -4.84 -0.20 21.95
C ASP A 21 -5.08 1.31 21.95
N ALA A 22 -5.36 1.88 20.79
CA ALA A 22 -5.63 3.31 20.67
C ALA A 22 -6.88 3.71 21.48
N ARG A 23 -7.89 2.84 21.52
CA ARG A 23 -9.08 3.10 22.30
C ARG A 23 -8.78 3.13 23.79
N ARG A 24 -7.95 2.20 24.27
CA ARG A 24 -7.52 2.19 25.67
C ARG A 24 -6.72 3.43 26.03
N GLU A 25 -5.90 3.90 25.10
CA GLU A 25 -5.08 5.10 25.30
C GLU A 25 -5.80 6.39 24.97
N GLN A 26 -7.07 6.29 24.58
CA GLN A 26 -7.94 7.43 24.27
C GLN A 26 -7.43 8.29 23.11
N LEU A 27 -6.77 7.66 22.15
CA LEU A 27 -6.29 8.30 20.93
C LEU A 27 -7.42 8.31 19.90
N LYS A 28 -8.36 9.22 20.08
CA LYS A 28 -9.62 9.25 19.31
C LYS A 28 -9.41 9.31 17.80
N ASP A 29 -8.50 10.15 17.35
CA ASP A 29 -8.26 10.29 15.91
C ASP A 29 -7.74 9.00 15.30
N HIS A 30 -6.88 8.30 16.02
CA HIS A 30 -6.32 7.04 15.55
C HIS A 30 -7.38 5.93 15.56
N VAL A 31 -8.24 5.93 16.57
CA VAL A 31 -9.38 4.98 16.62
C VAL A 31 -10.28 5.17 15.40
N MET A 32 -10.57 6.42 15.06
CA MET A 32 -11.43 6.72 13.91
C MET A 32 -10.78 6.34 12.59
N LEU A 33 -9.51 6.67 12.43
CA LEU A 33 -8.78 6.35 11.21
C LEU A 33 -8.75 4.84 10.96
N LEU A 34 -8.33 4.09 11.96
CA LEU A 34 -8.26 2.63 11.84
C LEU A 34 -9.65 2.02 11.65
N GLY A 35 -10.66 2.60 12.30
CA GLY A 35 -12.04 2.16 12.13
C GLY A 35 -12.54 2.30 10.70
N MET A 36 -12.18 3.40 10.04
CA MET A 36 -12.55 3.63 8.64
C MET A 36 -11.88 2.59 7.73
N ILE A 37 -10.61 2.34 7.95
CA ILE A 37 -9.88 1.35 7.14
C ILE A 37 -10.45 -0.05 7.36
N ILE A 38 -10.66 -0.42 8.62
CA ILE A 38 -11.23 -1.73 8.97
C ILE A 38 -12.59 -1.92 8.30
N SER A 39 -13.43 -0.88 8.32
CA SER A 39 -14.76 -0.93 7.67
C SER A 39 -14.63 -1.13 6.17
N GLU A 40 -13.68 -0.45 5.52
CA GLU A 40 -13.46 -0.62 4.09
C GLU A 40 -12.97 -2.04 3.76
N VAL A 41 -12.13 -2.61 4.63
CA VAL A 41 -11.68 -3.99 4.46
C VAL A 41 -12.86 -4.95 4.59
N LYS A 42 -13.73 -4.73 5.58
CA LYS A 42 -14.91 -5.57 5.75
C LYS A 42 -15.86 -5.49 4.55
N ASN A 43 -16.01 -4.29 3.99
CA ASN A 43 -16.79 -4.12 2.76
C ASN A 43 -16.16 -4.89 1.60
N ARG A 44 -14.83 -4.89 1.52
CA ARG A 44 -14.11 -5.63 0.49
C ARG A 44 -14.36 -7.14 0.66
N GLU A 45 -14.38 -7.64 1.89
CA GLU A 45 -14.69 -9.05 2.16
C GLU A 45 -16.06 -9.45 1.65
N ILE A 46 -17.05 -8.57 1.86
CA ILE A 46 -18.40 -8.80 1.36
C ILE A 46 -18.40 -8.85 -0.17
N GLU A 47 -17.69 -7.92 -0.80
CA GLU A 47 -17.62 -7.80 -2.25
C GLU A 47 -16.98 -9.03 -2.90
N VAL A 48 -15.86 -9.49 -2.34
CA VAL A 48 -15.13 -10.63 -2.91
C VAL A 48 -15.59 -11.98 -2.34
N ARG A 49 -16.47 -11.95 -1.34
CA ARG A 49 -17.06 -13.15 -0.72
C ARG A 49 -16.03 -14.10 -0.12
N ARG A 50 -15.02 -13.55 0.51
CA ARG A 50 -14.00 -14.30 1.24
C ARG A 50 -13.31 -13.38 2.22
N ASP A 51 -12.53 -13.96 3.13
CA ASP A 51 -11.74 -13.18 4.06
C ASP A 51 -10.69 -12.36 3.29
N ALA A 52 -10.42 -11.16 3.77
CA ALA A 52 -9.43 -10.30 3.15
C ALA A 52 -8.03 -10.87 3.37
N THR A 53 -7.25 -10.88 2.31
CA THR A 53 -5.83 -11.19 2.38
C THR A 53 -5.07 -9.92 2.77
N ASP A 54 -3.81 -10.06 3.13
CA ASP A 54 -2.96 -8.89 3.38
C ASP A 54 -2.88 -8.00 2.14
N ASP A 55 -2.84 -8.59 0.94
CA ASP A 55 -2.84 -7.80 -0.30
C ASP A 55 -4.11 -6.97 -0.45
N ASP A 56 -5.26 -7.52 -0.06
CA ASP A 56 -6.52 -6.76 -0.08
C ASP A 56 -6.44 -5.57 0.88
N VAL A 57 -5.91 -5.80 2.07
CA VAL A 57 -5.78 -4.75 3.09
C VAL A 57 -4.81 -3.66 2.61
N ILE A 58 -3.68 -4.07 2.03
CA ILE A 58 -2.70 -3.14 1.48
C ILE A 58 -3.34 -2.27 0.40
N ASP A 59 -4.14 -2.88 -0.47
CA ASP A 59 -4.83 -2.14 -1.52
C ASP A 59 -5.80 -1.10 -0.96
N VAL A 60 -6.58 -1.49 0.07
CA VAL A 60 -7.48 -0.56 0.74
C VAL A 60 -6.70 0.61 1.35
N ILE A 61 -5.58 0.31 2.01
CA ILE A 61 -4.75 1.36 2.63
C ILE A 61 -4.18 2.29 1.55
N ARG A 62 -3.67 1.75 0.46
CA ARG A 62 -3.11 2.57 -0.64
C ARG A 62 -4.14 3.50 -1.25
N LYS A 63 -5.35 3.00 -1.46
CA LYS A 63 -6.44 3.84 -1.98
C LYS A 63 -6.82 4.92 -0.98
N GLY A 64 -6.83 4.57 0.31
CA GLY A 64 -7.09 5.54 1.38
C GLY A 64 -6.04 6.64 1.43
N ILE A 65 -4.77 6.27 1.24
CA ILE A 65 -3.67 7.24 1.18
C ILE A 65 -3.83 8.17 -0.01
N LYS A 66 -4.13 7.61 -1.17
CA LYS A 66 -4.29 8.40 -2.39
C LYS A 66 -5.38 9.45 -2.22
N ARG A 67 -6.54 9.07 -1.70
CA ARG A 67 -7.63 10.01 -1.46
C ARG A 67 -7.22 11.13 -0.51
N ARG A 68 -6.49 10.78 0.54
CA ARG A 68 -6.06 11.76 1.53
C ARG A 68 -5.00 12.70 0.97
N ARG A 69 -4.11 12.21 0.13
CA ARG A 69 -3.13 13.10 -0.54
C ARG A 69 -3.82 14.11 -1.44
N GLU A 70 -4.87 13.68 -2.13
CA GLU A 70 -5.67 14.62 -2.93
C GLU A 70 -6.32 15.67 -2.06
N SER A 71 -6.83 15.26 -0.89
CA SER A 71 -7.42 16.19 0.06
C SER A 71 -6.38 17.16 0.64
N VAL A 72 -5.16 16.68 0.92
CA VAL A 72 -4.06 17.54 1.38
C VAL A 72 -3.86 18.70 0.40
N GLU A 73 -3.77 18.37 -0.89
CA GLU A 73 -3.56 19.39 -1.92
C GLU A 73 -4.73 20.34 -2.03
N MET A 74 -5.94 19.83 -1.99
CA MET A 74 -7.15 20.65 -2.08
C MET A 74 -7.26 21.62 -0.92
N TYR A 75 -7.05 21.14 0.30
CA TYR A 75 -7.12 21.99 1.47
C TYR A 75 -6.00 23.04 1.50
N ALA A 76 -4.80 22.64 1.07
CA ALA A 76 -3.68 23.57 0.99
C ALA A 76 -3.99 24.73 0.03
N LYS A 77 -4.55 24.39 -1.14
CA LYS A 77 -4.92 25.42 -2.13
C LYS A 77 -6.03 26.32 -1.63
N ALA A 78 -6.91 25.80 -0.77
CA ALA A 78 -8.01 26.56 -0.21
C ALA A 78 -7.60 27.37 1.03
N GLY A 79 -6.32 27.33 1.42
CA GLY A 79 -5.83 28.01 2.59
C GLY A 79 -6.23 27.35 3.91
N ARG A 80 -6.74 26.14 3.85
CA ARG A 80 -7.15 25.42 5.06
C ARG A 80 -6.01 24.53 5.54
N THR A 81 -4.97 25.17 6.06
CA THR A 81 -3.78 24.49 6.56
C THR A 81 -4.10 23.48 7.66
N ASP A 82 -5.05 23.80 8.53
CA ASP A 82 -5.49 22.93 9.61
C ASP A 82 -5.98 21.57 9.07
N LEU A 83 -6.83 21.61 8.05
CA LEU A 83 -7.38 20.38 7.45
C LEU A 83 -6.34 19.64 6.61
N SER A 84 -5.50 20.41 5.90
CA SER A 84 -4.42 19.81 5.11
C SER A 84 -3.46 19.04 6.02
N GLU A 85 -3.08 19.60 7.14
CA GLU A 85 -2.19 18.95 8.09
C GLU A 85 -2.82 17.72 8.72
N LYS A 86 -4.12 17.78 9.01
CA LYS A 86 -4.83 16.63 9.55
C LYS A 86 -4.80 15.47 8.56
N GLU A 87 -5.10 15.73 7.29
CA GLU A 87 -5.06 14.71 6.25
C GLU A 87 -3.65 14.14 6.08
N GLN A 88 -2.64 15.01 6.16
CA GLN A 88 -1.25 14.56 6.05
C GLN A 88 -0.85 13.64 7.21
N ARG A 89 -1.31 13.95 8.43
CA ARG A 89 -1.05 13.07 9.57
C ARG A 89 -1.66 11.68 9.36
N GLU A 90 -2.84 11.64 8.75
CA GLU A 90 -3.50 10.36 8.45
C GLU A 90 -2.73 9.58 7.39
N VAL A 91 -2.22 10.27 6.37
CA VAL A 91 -1.38 9.63 5.35
C VAL A 91 -0.16 9.01 6.01
N THR A 92 0.53 9.77 6.84
CA THR A 92 1.75 9.31 7.52
C THR A 92 1.46 8.08 8.40
N ALA A 93 0.35 8.12 9.12
CA ALA A 93 -0.06 6.99 9.97
C ALA A 93 -0.33 5.74 9.14
N LEU A 94 -1.02 5.89 8.01
CA LEU A 94 -1.36 4.75 7.15
C LEU A 94 -0.13 4.16 6.47
N GLU A 95 0.84 5.00 6.12
CA GLU A 95 2.06 4.52 5.47
C GLU A 95 2.83 3.54 6.36
N THR A 96 2.69 3.65 7.67
CA THR A 96 3.39 2.74 8.59
C THR A 96 2.92 1.30 8.46
N TYR A 97 1.75 1.07 7.88
CA TYR A 97 1.21 -0.28 7.69
C TYR A 97 1.60 -0.90 6.37
N LEU A 98 2.18 -0.13 5.47
CA LEU A 98 2.58 -0.65 4.16
C LEU A 98 3.95 -1.28 4.25
N PRO A 99 4.24 -2.28 3.40
CA PRO A 99 5.61 -2.79 3.28
C PRO A 99 6.56 -1.65 2.92
N ALA A 100 7.81 -1.80 3.30
CA ALA A 100 8.83 -0.80 2.99
C ALA A 100 8.83 -0.53 1.49
N GLN A 101 8.90 0.75 1.11
CA GLN A 101 8.97 1.12 -0.28
C GLN A 101 10.25 0.59 -0.90
N ILE A 102 10.12 0.05 -2.10
CA ILE A 102 11.27 -0.45 -2.84
C ILE A 102 11.89 0.69 -3.63
N ASP A 103 13.21 0.75 -3.60
CA ASP A 103 13.96 1.66 -4.44
C ASP A 103 13.66 1.32 -5.92
N PRO A 104 13.26 2.29 -6.74
CA PRO A 104 13.03 2.04 -8.17
C PRO A 104 14.22 1.38 -8.86
N GLU A 105 15.45 1.64 -8.41
CA GLU A 105 16.63 1.01 -8.97
C GLU A 105 16.67 -0.49 -8.75
N GLU A 106 16.10 -0.97 -7.65
CA GLU A 106 15.96 -2.40 -7.39
C GLU A 106 15.04 -3.04 -8.43
N ILE A 107 13.95 -2.35 -8.77
CA ILE A 107 13.03 -2.83 -9.80
C ILE A 107 13.71 -2.80 -11.16
N ARG A 108 14.45 -1.74 -11.48
CA ARG A 108 15.17 -1.63 -12.75
C ARG A 108 16.17 -2.75 -12.92
N ALA A 109 16.90 -3.07 -11.86
CA ALA A 109 17.88 -4.17 -11.91
C ALA A 109 17.19 -5.49 -12.23
N ALA A 110 16.04 -5.75 -11.61
CA ALA A 110 15.28 -6.97 -11.87
C ALA A 110 14.77 -7.01 -13.31
N VAL A 111 14.33 -5.86 -13.84
CA VAL A 111 13.87 -5.76 -15.23
C VAL A 111 15.01 -6.05 -16.19
N ARG A 112 16.17 -5.46 -15.96
CA ARG A 112 17.35 -5.70 -16.81
C ARG A 112 17.76 -7.16 -16.80
N THR A 113 17.69 -7.80 -15.63
CA THR A 113 17.96 -9.23 -15.52
C THR A 113 16.95 -10.04 -16.34
N ALA A 114 15.65 -9.69 -16.24
CA ALA A 114 14.62 -10.37 -17.01
C ALA A 114 14.87 -10.25 -18.52
N ILE A 115 15.26 -9.06 -18.96
CA ILE A 115 15.55 -8.83 -20.38
C ILE A 115 16.77 -9.65 -20.81
N THR A 116 17.83 -9.66 -20.00
CA THR A 116 19.04 -10.46 -20.27
C THR A 116 18.70 -11.94 -20.33
N ASP A 117 17.76 -12.39 -19.49
CA ASP A 117 17.33 -13.79 -19.45
C ASP A 117 16.34 -14.15 -20.57
N GLY A 118 16.09 -13.23 -21.50
CA GLY A 118 15.32 -13.52 -22.69
C GLY A 118 13.92 -12.93 -22.78
N ALA A 119 13.51 -12.09 -21.84
CA ALA A 119 12.22 -11.44 -21.94
C ALA A 119 12.22 -10.49 -23.13
N ALA A 120 11.44 -10.80 -24.14
CA ALA A 120 11.49 -10.12 -25.43
C ALA A 120 10.55 -8.89 -25.50
N ASN A 121 9.61 -8.79 -24.57
CA ASN A 121 8.62 -7.71 -24.59
C ASN A 121 8.16 -7.36 -23.17
N VAL A 122 7.36 -6.31 -23.06
CA VAL A 122 6.86 -5.82 -21.79
C VAL A 122 6.11 -6.91 -21.02
N GLY A 123 5.22 -7.63 -21.70
CA GLY A 123 4.45 -8.70 -21.05
C GLY A 123 5.30 -9.80 -20.46
N ALA A 124 6.32 -10.24 -21.20
CA ALA A 124 7.23 -11.30 -20.74
C ALA A 124 8.04 -10.80 -19.52
N ALA A 125 8.52 -9.56 -19.57
CA ALA A 125 9.27 -8.99 -18.45
C ALA A 125 8.38 -8.83 -17.23
N MET A 126 7.15 -8.36 -17.40
CA MET A 126 6.20 -8.22 -16.30
C MET A 126 5.94 -9.56 -15.61
N ALA A 127 5.78 -10.64 -16.41
CA ALA A 127 5.54 -11.96 -15.86
C ALA A 127 6.70 -12.45 -14.98
N LYS A 128 7.91 -12.03 -15.29
CA LYS A 128 9.09 -12.41 -14.50
C LYS A 128 9.31 -11.51 -13.28
N VAL A 129 9.01 -10.22 -13.42
CA VAL A 129 9.34 -9.22 -12.39
C VAL A 129 8.25 -9.08 -11.33
N MET A 130 6.98 -9.11 -11.73
CA MET A 130 5.87 -8.91 -10.80
C MET A 130 5.93 -9.81 -9.56
N PRO A 131 6.19 -11.12 -9.69
CA PRO A 131 6.23 -11.98 -8.51
C PRO A 131 7.32 -11.61 -7.50
N LEU A 132 8.40 -10.99 -7.97
CA LEU A 132 9.53 -10.63 -7.10
C LEU A 132 9.16 -9.49 -6.13
N PHE A 133 8.20 -8.67 -6.52
CA PHE A 133 7.83 -7.47 -5.75
C PHE A 133 6.39 -7.50 -5.27
N LYS A 134 5.77 -8.65 -5.28
CA LYS A 134 4.39 -8.80 -4.84
C LYS A 134 4.23 -8.26 -3.42
N GLY A 135 3.25 -7.36 -3.23
CA GLY A 135 3.01 -6.73 -1.93
C GLY A 135 3.99 -5.62 -1.57
N ARG A 136 5.05 -5.44 -2.36
CA ARG A 136 6.09 -4.44 -2.08
C ARG A 136 6.08 -3.27 -3.06
N ALA A 137 5.59 -3.51 -4.27
CA ALA A 137 5.41 -2.45 -5.27
C ALA A 137 4.15 -2.76 -6.05
N ASP A 138 3.45 -1.71 -6.51
CA ASP A 138 2.24 -1.94 -7.28
C ASP A 138 2.56 -2.19 -8.76
N GLY A 139 1.61 -2.84 -9.45
CA GLY A 139 1.80 -3.21 -10.85
C GLY A 139 2.01 -2.02 -11.77
N SER A 140 1.40 -0.88 -11.47
CA SER A 140 1.54 0.31 -12.31
C SER A 140 2.96 0.88 -12.24
N THR A 141 3.56 0.88 -11.05
CA THR A 141 4.94 1.32 -10.87
C THR A 141 5.91 0.41 -11.62
N ILE A 142 5.73 -0.90 -11.46
CA ILE A 142 6.57 -1.87 -12.16
C ILE A 142 6.42 -1.74 -13.67
N ASN A 143 5.17 -1.61 -14.14
CA ASN A 143 4.89 -1.47 -15.58
C ASN A 143 5.58 -0.24 -16.17
N ALA A 144 5.53 0.90 -15.47
CA ALA A 144 6.18 2.12 -15.93
C ALA A 144 7.68 1.91 -16.10
N ILE A 145 8.32 1.25 -15.12
CA ILE A 145 9.76 1.00 -15.17
C ILE A 145 10.11 0.01 -16.29
N VAL A 146 9.30 -1.04 -16.46
CA VAL A 146 9.50 -2.00 -17.53
C VAL A 146 9.46 -1.30 -18.90
N ARG A 147 8.47 -0.44 -19.11
CA ARG A 147 8.34 0.29 -20.37
C ARG A 147 9.50 1.23 -20.61
N GLU A 148 9.98 1.91 -19.55
CA GLU A 148 11.17 2.75 -19.65
C GLU A 148 12.39 1.96 -20.11
N GLU A 149 12.61 0.78 -19.53
CA GLU A 149 13.78 -0.02 -19.86
C GLU A 149 13.72 -0.55 -21.29
N PHE A 150 12.55 -0.93 -21.79
CA PHE A 150 12.41 -1.34 -23.18
C PHE A 150 12.58 -0.16 -24.15
N ALA A 151 12.18 1.03 -23.74
CA ALA A 151 12.34 2.23 -24.56
C ALA A 151 13.80 2.63 -24.69
N ARG A 152 14.62 2.32 -23.70
CA ARG A 152 16.06 2.61 -23.73
C ARG A 152 16.83 1.66 -24.63
N GLY A 153 16.35 0.44 -24.68
CA GLY A 153 17.01 -0.64 -25.38
C GLY A 153 16.83 -0.63 -26.83
#